data_609f402d0c943542e300019baa81ae59
#
_entry.id   609f402d0c943542e300019baa81ae59
#
_cell.length_a   1.000
_cell.length_b   1.000
_cell.length_c   1.000
_cell.angle_alpha   90.00
_cell.angle_beta   90.00
_cell.angle_gamma   90.00
#
_symmetry.space_group_name_H-M   'P 1'
#
loop_
_entity.id
_entity.type
_entity.pdbx_description
1 polymer ?
#
loop_
_entity_poly.entity_id
_entity_poly.type
_entity_poly.pdbx_seq_one_letter_code
_entity_poly.pdbx_strand_id
1 'polypeptide(L)'
;MSVDAFFRRLVWLGLVASLLLTACGAPSGPTVAGSPTTGNPQTPPSPEAGGTSGTVPAPDDAIARVGEEFILRRDFDRLYLPGADPQNLIDQMIDVELVVQAALAEGATVDEATIDSQVEQLRLAQAGGDEAQFLTFLQDNNIADEEELRRLLRRDYLIEQMLLKHTTAEQVRARHILVAATPEEAESRKATAEAILAELQGGADFAALARARSDDPGSAAQGGDLGWAPRGVYVEPFEEAVFSMQPGELRLVQTDFGWHIIEVTEGPEVRSFTDRALLETQAGQEAFSATFLPWVAELRSSAEAAGKIEILVDVATLTQQ
;
A
#
# COMPACT_ATOMS: atom_id res chain seq x y z
N MET A 1 1.10 17.38 0.27
CA MET A 1 1.69 16.52 -0.79
C MET A 1 0.79 15.29 -0.88
N SER A 2 0.31 14.88 -2.07
CA SER A 2 -0.55 13.70 -2.18
C SER A 2 0.29 12.43 -2.05
N VAL A 3 -0.35 11.30 -1.67
CA VAL A 3 0.27 9.95 -1.66
C VAL A 3 0.93 9.68 -3.01
N ASP A 4 0.23 9.97 -4.11
CA ASP A 4 0.74 9.89 -5.48
C ASP A 4 1.99 10.74 -5.71
N ALA A 5 2.03 11.98 -5.21
CA ALA A 5 3.19 12.84 -5.37
C ALA A 5 4.37 12.39 -4.50
N PHE A 6 4.09 11.83 -3.33
CA PHE A 6 5.08 11.19 -2.48
C PHE A 6 5.62 9.94 -3.18
N PHE A 7 4.75 9.03 -3.64
CA PHE A 7 5.15 7.82 -4.35
C PHE A 7 5.79 8.10 -5.72
N ARG A 8 5.23 8.98 -6.55
CA ARG A 8 5.81 9.29 -7.87
C ARG A 8 7.18 9.96 -7.80
N ARG A 9 7.47 10.67 -6.72
CA ARG A 9 8.78 11.29 -6.49
C ARG A 9 9.78 10.36 -5.80
N LEU A 10 9.29 9.44 -4.99
CA LEU A 10 10.07 8.51 -4.19
C LEU A 10 10.28 7.15 -4.85
N VAL A 11 9.29 6.72 -5.62
CA VAL A 11 9.28 5.47 -6.36
C VAL A 11 9.40 5.83 -7.83
N TRP A 12 10.61 6.03 -8.32
CA TRP A 12 10.86 6.25 -9.76
C TRP A 12 10.50 5.03 -10.62
N LEU A 13 10.19 3.91 -10.00
CA LEU A 13 9.48 2.76 -10.54
C LEU A 13 7.96 3.02 -10.72
N GLY A 14 7.50 4.26 -10.60
CA GLY A 14 6.15 4.67 -11.00
C GLY A 14 5.79 4.35 -12.45
N LEU A 15 6.78 4.10 -13.31
CA LEU A 15 6.59 3.46 -14.62
C LEU A 15 6.10 2.02 -14.46
N VAL A 16 6.51 1.32 -13.41
CA VAL A 16 6.14 -0.07 -13.13
C VAL A 16 4.76 -0.17 -12.49
N ALA A 17 4.46 0.66 -11.51
CA ALA A 17 3.15 0.66 -10.86
C ALA A 17 2.02 1.10 -11.80
N SER A 18 2.27 2.09 -12.69
CA SER A 18 1.27 2.54 -13.68
C SER A 18 1.03 1.52 -14.81
N LEU A 19 1.99 0.65 -15.12
CA LEU A 19 1.85 -0.38 -16.16
C LEU A 19 1.21 -1.68 -15.64
N LEU A 20 1.30 -1.96 -14.33
CA LEU A 20 0.64 -3.12 -13.71
C LEU A 20 -0.88 -2.93 -13.53
N LEU A 21 -1.36 -1.68 -13.44
CA LEU A 21 -2.80 -1.37 -13.30
C LEU A 21 -3.62 -1.61 -14.57
N THR A 22 -2.99 -1.79 -15.74
CA THR A 22 -3.70 -2.10 -17.00
C THR A 22 -3.82 -3.58 -17.34
N ALA A 23 -3.28 -4.50 -16.52
CA ALA A 23 -3.22 -5.93 -16.80
C ALA A 23 -4.03 -6.83 -15.84
N CYS A 24 -4.89 -6.31 -14.99
CA CYS A 24 -5.73 -7.15 -14.11
C CYS A 24 -6.96 -7.70 -14.82
N GLY A 25 -6.74 -8.76 -15.60
CA GLY A 25 -7.71 -9.83 -15.81
C GLY A 25 -7.42 -10.90 -14.77
N ALA A 26 -8.37 -11.20 -13.89
CA ALA A 26 -8.22 -12.11 -12.77
C ALA A 26 -7.83 -13.55 -13.21
N PRO A 27 -6.87 -14.21 -12.56
CA PRO A 27 -6.77 -15.66 -12.60
C PRO A 27 -7.31 -16.30 -11.33
N SER A 28 -8.19 -17.27 -11.55
CA SER A 28 -8.66 -18.27 -10.62
C SER A 28 -7.50 -19.00 -9.93
N GLY A 29 -7.53 -19.10 -8.58
CA GLY A 29 -6.53 -19.77 -7.77
C GLY A 29 -6.46 -21.28 -7.95
N PRO A 30 -5.31 -21.90 -7.72
CA PRO A 30 -5.19 -23.35 -7.61
C PRO A 30 -5.29 -23.83 -6.16
N THR A 31 -5.92 -24.97 -6.06
CA THR A 31 -6.19 -25.80 -4.90
C THR A 31 -4.91 -26.32 -4.23
N VAL A 32 -4.87 -26.26 -2.92
CA VAL A 32 -3.82 -26.80 -2.06
C VAL A 32 -3.98 -28.32 -1.90
N ALA A 33 -2.91 -29.08 -2.02
CA ALA A 33 -2.75 -30.38 -1.37
C ALA A 33 -1.27 -30.72 -1.16
N GLY A 34 -0.89 -31.06 0.09
CA GLY A 34 0.30 -31.86 0.40
C GLY A 34 1.20 -31.31 1.50
N SER A 35 0.97 -31.74 2.74
CA SER A 35 1.83 -31.59 3.92
C SER A 35 2.89 -32.72 4.01
N PRO A 36 3.72 -32.81 5.08
CA PRO A 36 5.08 -32.28 5.18
C PRO A 36 6.10 -33.38 5.41
N THR A 37 7.37 -33.06 5.29
CA THR A 37 8.45 -33.94 5.81
C THR A 37 9.37 -33.12 6.71
N THR A 38 9.48 -33.58 7.92
CA THR A 38 10.31 -33.11 9.03
C THR A 38 11.81 -33.15 8.69
N GLY A 39 12.50 -32.02 8.82
CA GLY A 39 13.94 -31.91 8.82
C GLY A 39 14.37 -31.02 10.00
N ASN A 40 15.26 -31.60 10.82
CA ASN A 40 15.80 -31.08 12.06
C ASN A 40 16.55 -29.76 11.89
N PRO A 41 16.34 -28.72 12.73
CA PRO A 41 17.04 -27.45 12.61
C PRO A 41 18.44 -27.52 13.25
N GLN A 42 19.47 -27.32 12.45
CA GLN A 42 20.80 -26.98 12.95
C GLN A 42 20.83 -25.48 13.30
N THR A 43 21.14 -25.19 14.53
CA THR A 43 21.36 -23.84 15.08
C THR A 43 22.60 -23.22 14.41
N PRO A 44 22.50 -22.02 13.83
CA PRO A 44 23.70 -21.29 13.43
C PRO A 44 24.39 -20.67 14.66
N PRO A 45 25.71 -20.49 14.64
CA PRO A 45 26.48 -19.97 15.77
C PRO A 45 26.15 -18.47 15.96
N SER A 46 26.01 -18.05 17.21
CA SER A 46 25.92 -16.65 17.62
C SER A 46 27.13 -15.86 17.10
N PRO A 47 26.93 -14.66 16.54
CA PRO A 47 28.02 -13.76 16.30
C PRO A 47 28.48 -13.15 17.63
N GLU A 48 29.77 -13.30 17.93
CA GLU A 48 30.43 -12.66 19.05
C GLU A 48 30.35 -11.13 18.92
N ALA A 49 29.90 -10.50 19.97
CA ALA A 49 29.95 -9.06 20.15
C ALA A 49 31.40 -8.59 20.29
N GLY A 50 32.00 -8.20 19.18
CA GLY A 50 33.29 -7.52 19.11
C GLY A 50 33.06 -6.06 18.69
N GLY A 51 32.87 -5.18 19.67
CA GLY A 51 32.75 -3.76 19.42
C GLY A 51 34.05 -3.14 18.94
N THR A 52 34.07 -2.59 17.74
CA THR A 52 34.82 -1.41 17.39
C THR A 52 33.91 -0.57 16.48
N SER A 53 33.47 0.57 17.01
CA SER A 53 32.82 1.61 16.24
C SER A 53 33.85 2.19 15.26
N GLY A 54 34.08 1.48 14.18
CA GLY A 54 34.81 1.94 13.02
C GLY A 54 33.80 2.53 12.05
N THR A 55 33.81 3.85 11.90
CA THR A 55 33.05 4.54 10.88
C THR A 55 33.40 3.91 9.53
N VAL A 56 32.42 3.29 8.86
CA VAL A 56 32.59 2.80 7.49
C VAL A 56 32.96 4.01 6.63
N PRO A 57 34.07 3.99 5.86
CA PRO A 57 34.42 5.12 4.99
C PRO A 57 33.32 5.34 3.96
N ALA A 58 32.94 6.62 3.78
CA ALA A 58 31.92 7.00 2.82
C ALA A 58 32.34 6.60 1.40
N PRO A 59 31.45 6.04 0.58
CA PRO A 59 31.69 5.88 -0.86
C PRO A 59 32.03 7.23 -1.52
N ASP A 60 32.85 7.23 -2.58
CA ASP A 60 33.26 8.44 -3.29
C ASP A 60 32.09 9.24 -3.88
N ASP A 61 30.96 8.57 -4.14
CA ASP A 61 29.72 9.16 -4.66
C ASP A 61 28.65 9.42 -3.59
N ALA A 62 28.98 9.30 -2.29
CA ALA A 62 28.04 9.60 -1.21
C ALA A 62 27.76 11.11 -1.11
N ILE A 63 26.48 11.47 -1.05
CA ILE A 63 26.01 12.86 -0.91
C ILE A 63 25.39 13.17 0.45
N ALA A 64 24.88 12.15 1.13
CA ALA A 64 24.40 12.24 2.49
C ALA A 64 24.57 10.89 3.21
N ARG A 65 24.53 10.92 4.56
CA ARG A 65 24.55 9.75 5.42
C ARG A 65 23.36 9.81 6.38
N VAL A 66 22.68 8.67 6.55
CA VAL A 66 21.57 8.50 7.50
C VAL A 66 21.85 7.25 8.34
N GLY A 67 22.29 7.44 9.58
CA GLY A 67 22.80 6.33 10.41
C GLY A 67 24.06 5.73 9.81
N GLU A 68 24.01 4.45 9.44
CA GLU A 68 25.10 3.71 8.78
C GLU A 68 24.95 3.68 7.25
N GLU A 69 23.81 4.13 6.69
CA GLU A 69 23.51 4.06 5.27
C GLU A 69 23.86 5.35 4.53
N PHE A 70 24.27 5.22 3.28
CA PHE A 70 24.64 6.34 2.42
C PHE A 70 23.62 6.57 1.31
N ILE A 71 23.28 7.83 1.10
CA ILE A 71 22.55 8.31 -0.07
C ILE A 71 23.59 8.66 -1.14
N LEU A 72 23.44 8.06 -2.33
CA LEU A 72 24.43 8.15 -3.38
C LEU A 72 24.05 9.17 -4.46
N ARG A 73 25.05 9.79 -5.07
CA ARG A 73 24.90 10.75 -6.16
C ARG A 73 24.08 10.15 -7.32
N ARG A 74 24.33 8.90 -7.72
CA ARG A 74 23.60 8.23 -8.78
C ARG A 74 22.09 8.12 -8.50
N ASP A 75 21.69 7.93 -7.24
CA ASP A 75 20.27 7.87 -6.86
C ASP A 75 19.64 9.26 -6.92
N PHE A 76 20.38 10.32 -6.55
CA PHE A 76 19.95 11.69 -6.72
C PHE A 76 19.79 12.04 -8.22
N ASP A 77 20.77 11.76 -9.07
CA ASP A 77 20.75 12.08 -10.49
C ASP A 77 19.61 11.38 -11.23
N ARG A 78 19.23 10.18 -10.77
CA ARG A 78 18.06 9.44 -11.28
C ARG A 78 16.74 10.14 -10.97
N LEU A 79 16.63 10.79 -9.81
CA LEU A 79 15.39 11.39 -9.30
C LEU A 79 15.29 12.88 -9.60
N TYR A 80 16.42 13.54 -9.89
CA TYR A 80 16.45 14.97 -10.07
C TYR A 80 15.81 15.40 -11.37
N LEU A 81 14.85 16.32 -11.26
CA LEU A 81 14.24 16.98 -12.41
C LEU A 81 14.86 18.36 -12.59
N PRO A 82 15.31 18.73 -13.80
CA PRO A 82 15.89 20.05 -14.06
C PRO A 82 14.97 21.18 -13.60
N GLY A 83 15.51 22.07 -12.76
CA GLY A 83 14.76 23.20 -12.19
C GLY A 83 14.04 22.91 -10.87
N ALA A 84 14.08 21.66 -10.37
CA ALA A 84 13.65 21.36 -9.00
C ALA A 84 14.68 21.86 -7.98
N ASP A 85 14.22 22.09 -6.73
CA ASP A 85 15.12 22.40 -5.62
C ASP A 85 15.90 21.14 -5.20
N PRO A 86 17.24 21.12 -5.34
CA PRO A 86 18.04 19.95 -5.00
C PRO A 86 18.03 19.65 -3.50
N GLN A 87 17.91 20.67 -2.62
CA GLN A 87 17.81 20.46 -1.19
C GLN A 87 16.52 19.69 -0.83
N ASN A 88 15.40 20.06 -1.44
CA ASN A 88 14.13 19.38 -1.22
C ASN A 88 14.20 17.91 -1.63
N LEU A 89 14.92 17.57 -2.71
CA LEU A 89 15.09 16.18 -3.12
C LEU A 89 15.95 15.40 -2.11
N ILE A 90 17.08 15.96 -1.66
CA ILE A 90 17.91 15.32 -0.62
C ILE A 90 17.09 15.09 0.66
N ASP A 91 16.32 16.07 1.10
CA ASP A 91 15.48 15.94 2.27
C ASP A 91 14.46 14.80 2.12
N GLN A 92 13.84 14.68 0.95
CA GLN A 92 12.95 13.55 0.65
C GLN A 92 13.70 12.21 0.64
N MET A 93 14.90 12.14 0.08
CA MET A 93 15.71 10.92 0.08
C MET A 93 16.10 10.49 1.50
N ILE A 94 16.40 11.45 2.38
CA ILE A 94 16.65 11.20 3.80
C ILE A 94 15.40 10.66 4.48
N ASP A 95 14.22 11.26 4.26
CA ASP A 95 12.96 10.79 4.83
C ASP A 95 12.65 9.35 4.45
N VAL A 96 12.87 9.00 3.18
CA VAL A 96 12.71 7.63 2.68
C VAL A 96 13.65 6.66 3.35
N GLU A 97 14.91 7.04 3.48
CA GLU A 97 15.89 6.18 4.15
C GLU A 97 15.50 5.92 5.62
N LEU A 98 15.00 6.95 6.30
CA LEU A 98 14.48 6.82 7.66
C LEU A 98 13.27 5.86 7.73
N VAL A 99 12.36 5.92 6.74
CA VAL A 99 11.22 5.00 6.66
C VAL A 99 11.70 3.56 6.45
N VAL A 100 12.68 3.33 5.57
CA VAL A 100 13.26 1.99 5.35
C VAL A 100 13.92 1.45 6.62
N GLN A 101 14.71 2.28 7.32
CA GLN A 101 15.34 1.90 8.59
C GLN A 101 14.30 1.60 9.66
N ALA A 102 13.21 2.38 9.73
CA ALA A 102 12.09 2.12 10.63
C ALA A 102 11.41 0.78 10.30
N ALA A 103 11.19 0.48 9.01
CA ALA A 103 10.63 -0.79 8.58
C ALA A 103 11.45 -1.98 9.10
N LEU A 104 12.77 -1.94 8.91
CA LEU A 104 13.66 -2.98 9.37
C LEU A 104 13.70 -3.08 10.92
N ALA A 105 13.70 -1.94 11.61
CA ALA A 105 13.65 -1.88 13.07
C ALA A 105 12.33 -2.41 13.64
N GLU A 106 11.22 -2.24 12.93
CA GLU A 106 9.90 -2.79 13.28
C GLU A 106 9.72 -4.25 12.86
N GLY A 107 10.76 -4.87 12.28
CA GLY A 107 10.76 -6.29 11.89
C GLY A 107 10.05 -6.58 10.57
N ALA A 108 9.87 -5.57 9.71
CA ALA A 108 9.36 -5.81 8.38
C ALA A 108 10.31 -6.72 7.59
N THR A 109 9.74 -7.64 6.85
CA THR A 109 10.48 -8.60 6.02
C THR A 109 10.05 -8.48 4.57
N VAL A 110 10.98 -8.77 3.67
CA VAL A 110 10.71 -8.81 2.23
C VAL A 110 10.49 -10.26 1.82
N ASP A 111 9.40 -10.52 1.11
CA ASP A 111 9.18 -11.81 0.46
C ASP A 111 9.92 -11.84 -0.87
N GLU A 112 11.02 -12.57 -0.95
CA GLU A 112 11.85 -12.66 -2.17
C GLU A 112 11.08 -13.26 -3.35
N ALA A 113 10.10 -14.13 -3.12
CA ALA A 113 9.25 -14.65 -4.20
C ALA A 113 8.39 -13.55 -4.84
N THR A 114 7.96 -12.57 -4.05
CA THR A 114 7.28 -11.37 -4.55
C THR A 114 8.22 -10.53 -5.41
N ILE A 115 9.48 -10.33 -4.98
CA ILE A 115 10.49 -9.58 -5.76
C ILE A 115 10.79 -10.31 -7.07
N ASP A 116 10.99 -11.64 -7.04
CA ASP A 116 11.21 -12.45 -8.25
C ASP A 116 10.05 -12.30 -9.25
N SER A 117 8.81 -12.35 -8.75
CA SER A 117 7.63 -12.16 -9.58
C SER A 117 7.56 -10.78 -10.21
N GLN A 118 7.90 -9.72 -9.44
CA GLN A 118 7.91 -8.36 -9.95
C GLN A 118 8.99 -8.14 -11.03
N VAL A 119 10.20 -8.67 -10.84
CA VAL A 119 11.27 -8.61 -11.85
C VAL A 119 10.83 -9.30 -13.13
N GLU A 120 10.24 -10.50 -13.04
CA GLU A 120 9.78 -11.23 -14.22
C GLU A 120 8.61 -10.53 -14.93
N GLN A 121 7.67 -9.95 -14.19
CA GLN A 121 6.60 -9.14 -14.77
C GLN A 121 7.15 -7.92 -15.52
N LEU A 122 8.17 -7.25 -14.95
CA LEU A 122 8.86 -6.15 -15.60
C LEU A 122 9.56 -6.59 -16.87
N ARG A 123 10.30 -7.71 -16.83
CA ARG A 123 10.98 -8.30 -17.97
C ARG A 123 10.01 -8.59 -19.11
N LEU A 124 8.87 -9.18 -18.78
CA LEU A 124 7.82 -9.47 -19.77
C LEU A 124 7.18 -8.19 -20.32
N ALA A 125 6.83 -7.25 -19.46
CA ALA A 125 6.13 -6.02 -19.85
C ALA A 125 7.02 -5.07 -20.67
N GLN A 126 8.31 -4.91 -20.31
CA GLN A 126 9.21 -3.94 -20.91
C GLN A 126 10.08 -4.51 -22.05
N ALA A 127 10.28 -5.81 -22.05
CA ALA A 127 11.21 -6.47 -22.99
C ALA A 127 10.63 -7.71 -23.66
N GLY A 128 9.33 -8.04 -23.45
CA GLY A 128 8.72 -9.25 -24.00
C GLY A 128 9.43 -10.54 -23.61
N GLY A 129 10.21 -10.54 -22.53
CA GLY A 129 11.04 -11.65 -22.07
C GLY A 129 12.43 -11.70 -22.72
N ASP A 130 12.81 -10.75 -23.59
CA ASP A 130 14.13 -10.67 -24.22
C ASP A 130 15.15 -10.03 -23.26
N GLU A 131 16.23 -10.77 -22.94
CA GLU A 131 17.25 -10.35 -22.00
C GLU A 131 18.01 -9.08 -22.45
N ALA A 132 18.33 -8.98 -23.74
CA ALA A 132 19.09 -7.82 -24.24
C ALA A 132 18.24 -6.54 -24.20
N GLN A 133 16.96 -6.64 -24.51
CA GLN A 133 16.02 -5.53 -24.38
C GLN A 133 15.80 -5.15 -22.91
N PHE A 134 15.77 -6.13 -22.00
CA PHE A 134 15.65 -5.86 -20.58
C PHE A 134 16.88 -5.12 -20.02
N LEU A 135 18.08 -5.53 -20.39
CA LEU A 135 19.30 -4.81 -20.02
C LEU A 135 19.32 -3.37 -20.58
N THR A 136 18.83 -3.18 -21.81
CA THR A 136 18.67 -1.84 -22.38
C THR A 136 17.68 -1.01 -21.58
N PHE A 137 16.54 -1.59 -21.22
CA PHE A 137 15.55 -0.94 -20.35
C PHE A 137 16.16 -0.51 -19.00
N LEU A 138 16.95 -1.36 -18.36
CA LEU A 138 17.62 -1.01 -17.11
C LEU A 138 18.58 0.18 -17.31
N GLN A 139 19.40 0.14 -18.37
CA GLN A 139 20.34 1.21 -18.69
C GLN A 139 19.65 2.54 -19.00
N ASP A 140 18.59 2.53 -19.80
CA ASP A 140 17.79 3.71 -20.15
C ASP A 140 17.17 4.37 -18.90
N ASN A 141 17.00 3.57 -17.85
CA ASN A 141 16.48 4.02 -16.57
C ASN A 141 17.55 4.22 -15.50
N ASN A 142 18.85 4.29 -15.88
CA ASN A 142 19.98 4.46 -14.96
C ASN A 142 20.02 3.40 -13.84
N ILE A 143 19.60 2.17 -14.13
CA ILE A 143 19.71 1.01 -13.24
C ILE A 143 20.89 0.17 -13.75
N ALA A 144 21.89 -0.05 -12.91
CA ALA A 144 23.14 -0.67 -13.34
C ALA A 144 22.95 -2.13 -13.79
N ASP A 145 22.15 -2.87 -13.06
CA ASP A 145 21.88 -4.29 -13.30
C ASP A 145 20.60 -4.76 -12.60
N GLU A 146 20.29 -6.05 -12.73
CA GLU A 146 19.10 -6.65 -12.10
C GLU A 146 19.19 -6.66 -10.57
N GLU A 147 20.38 -6.78 -9.99
CA GLU A 147 20.51 -6.77 -8.52
C GLU A 147 20.21 -5.37 -7.96
N GLU A 148 20.60 -4.31 -8.66
CA GLU A 148 20.20 -2.95 -8.29
C GLU A 148 18.68 -2.79 -8.41
N LEU A 149 18.06 -3.31 -9.48
CA LEU A 149 16.60 -3.32 -9.59
C LEU A 149 15.94 -4.02 -8.41
N ARG A 150 16.43 -5.21 -8.03
CA ARG A 150 15.94 -5.96 -6.88
C ARG A 150 16.07 -5.18 -5.57
N ARG A 151 17.21 -4.51 -5.38
CA ARG A 151 17.43 -3.62 -4.22
C ARG A 151 16.37 -2.50 -4.16
N LEU A 152 16.08 -1.88 -5.29
CA LEU A 152 15.04 -0.84 -5.38
C LEU A 152 13.65 -1.40 -5.07
N LEU A 153 13.30 -2.57 -5.62
CA LEU A 153 12.00 -3.22 -5.38
C LEU A 153 11.84 -3.63 -3.90
N ARG A 154 12.89 -4.17 -3.26
CA ARG A 154 12.86 -4.47 -1.81
C ARG A 154 12.60 -3.23 -0.97
N ARG A 155 13.25 -2.11 -1.33
CA ARG A 155 13.07 -0.82 -0.67
C ARG A 155 11.63 -0.33 -0.81
N ASP A 156 11.08 -0.37 -2.02
CA ASP A 156 9.70 0.03 -2.30
C ASP A 156 8.70 -0.81 -1.51
N TYR A 157 8.92 -2.12 -1.44
CA TYR A 157 8.10 -3.04 -0.66
C TYR A 157 8.09 -2.69 0.84
N LEU A 158 9.26 -2.36 1.42
CA LEU A 158 9.36 -1.92 2.81
C LEU A 158 8.62 -0.60 3.06
N ILE A 159 8.77 0.37 2.13
CA ILE A 159 8.08 1.66 2.21
C ILE A 159 6.56 1.45 2.16
N GLU A 160 6.07 0.61 1.26
CA GLU A 160 4.64 0.32 1.14
C GLU A 160 4.08 -0.31 2.42
N GLN A 161 4.80 -1.25 3.04
CA GLN A 161 4.39 -1.80 4.34
C GLN A 161 4.26 -0.72 5.41
N MET A 162 5.22 0.21 5.50
CA MET A 162 5.17 1.29 6.48
C MET A 162 4.07 2.30 6.17
N LEU A 163 3.86 2.60 4.88
CA LEU A 163 2.78 3.46 4.46
C LEU A 163 1.41 2.90 4.87
N LEU A 164 1.15 1.64 4.57
CA LEU A 164 -0.09 0.97 4.97
C LEU A 164 -0.23 0.92 6.50
N LYS A 165 0.85 0.61 7.22
CA LYS A 165 0.86 0.44 8.67
C LYS A 165 0.65 1.75 9.42
N HIS A 166 1.30 2.83 9.00
CA HIS A 166 1.32 4.12 9.70
C HIS A 166 0.30 5.13 9.14
N THR A 167 -0.40 4.80 8.05
CA THR A 167 -1.58 5.55 7.63
C THR A 167 -2.80 4.96 8.30
N THR A 168 -3.46 5.74 9.17
CA THR A 168 -4.59 5.26 9.97
C THR A 168 -5.80 6.17 9.81
N ALA A 169 -7.00 5.59 9.81
CA ALA A 169 -8.27 6.30 9.82
C ALA A 169 -9.32 5.52 10.60
N GLU A 170 -10.42 6.18 10.98
CA GLU A 170 -11.62 5.48 11.42
C GLU A 170 -12.19 4.70 10.24
N GLN A 171 -12.33 3.39 10.39
CA GLN A 171 -12.82 2.49 9.36
C GLN A 171 -13.91 1.57 9.93
N VAL A 172 -14.79 1.12 9.06
CA VAL A 172 -15.88 0.18 9.37
C VAL A 172 -15.83 -0.98 8.38
N ARG A 173 -16.11 -2.19 8.84
CA ARG A 173 -16.30 -3.34 7.96
C ARG A 173 -17.77 -3.67 7.89
N ALA A 174 -18.29 -3.71 6.68
CA ALA A 174 -19.68 -3.97 6.41
C ALA A 174 -19.86 -4.99 5.28
N ARG A 175 -21.05 -5.57 5.22
CA ARG A 175 -21.53 -6.32 4.06
C ARG A 175 -22.92 -5.86 3.70
N HIS A 176 -23.29 -5.99 2.42
CA HIS A 176 -24.61 -5.58 1.97
C HIS A 176 -25.26 -6.53 0.95
N ILE A 177 -26.56 -6.39 0.80
CA ILE A 177 -27.35 -6.93 -0.30
C ILE A 177 -28.02 -5.74 -0.97
N LEU A 178 -27.76 -5.54 -2.26
CA LEU A 178 -28.42 -4.51 -3.06
C LEU A 178 -29.65 -5.09 -3.74
N VAL A 179 -30.77 -4.40 -3.60
CA VAL A 179 -31.95 -4.53 -4.47
C VAL A 179 -31.99 -3.29 -5.35
N ALA A 180 -31.42 -3.42 -6.55
CA ALA A 180 -31.28 -2.29 -7.46
C ALA A 180 -32.65 -1.72 -7.86
N ALA A 181 -32.73 -0.41 -7.89
CA ALA A 181 -33.93 0.33 -8.30
C ALA A 181 -33.56 1.72 -8.79
N THR A 182 -34.22 2.19 -9.83
CA THR A 182 -34.24 3.62 -10.14
C THR A 182 -35.08 4.37 -9.08
N PRO A 183 -34.94 5.68 -8.96
CA PRO A 183 -35.75 6.46 -8.04
C PRO A 183 -37.26 6.26 -8.23
N GLU A 184 -37.70 6.04 -9.48
CA GLU A 184 -39.11 5.79 -9.80
C GLU A 184 -39.60 4.39 -9.39
N GLU A 185 -38.67 3.42 -9.35
CA GLU A 185 -38.96 2.03 -8.97
C GLU A 185 -38.76 1.75 -7.47
N ALA A 186 -38.09 2.66 -6.75
CA ALA A 186 -37.66 2.45 -5.38
C ALA A 186 -38.80 1.98 -4.47
N GLU A 187 -39.98 2.60 -4.55
CA GLU A 187 -41.14 2.20 -3.71
C GLU A 187 -41.65 0.80 -4.06
N SER A 188 -41.67 0.43 -5.33
CA SER A 188 -42.10 -0.91 -5.76
C SER A 188 -41.12 -2.01 -5.39
N ARG A 189 -39.81 -1.69 -5.30
CA ARG A 189 -38.73 -2.63 -4.95
C ARG A 189 -38.51 -2.74 -3.45
N LYS A 190 -39.06 -1.83 -2.64
CA LYS A 190 -38.94 -1.81 -1.18
C LYS A 190 -39.43 -3.09 -0.53
N ALA A 191 -40.57 -3.60 -0.94
CA ALA A 191 -41.14 -4.85 -0.40
C ALA A 191 -40.20 -6.05 -0.61
N THR A 192 -39.45 -6.08 -1.71
CA THR A 192 -38.45 -7.13 -1.95
C THR A 192 -37.28 -7.01 -0.96
N ALA A 193 -36.80 -5.80 -0.71
CA ALA A 193 -35.71 -5.55 0.23
C ALA A 193 -36.15 -5.85 1.68
N GLU A 194 -37.38 -5.46 2.06
CA GLU A 194 -37.94 -5.76 3.37
C GLU A 194 -38.13 -7.29 3.59
N ALA A 195 -38.49 -8.04 2.55
CA ALA A 195 -38.58 -9.49 2.61
C ALA A 195 -37.19 -10.14 2.87
N ILE A 196 -36.13 -9.67 2.19
CA ILE A 196 -34.76 -10.13 2.43
C ILE A 196 -34.31 -9.79 3.85
N LEU A 197 -34.57 -8.56 4.31
CA LEU A 197 -34.25 -8.15 5.68
C LEU A 197 -34.98 -9.06 6.71
N ALA A 198 -36.25 -9.38 6.49
CA ALA A 198 -37.03 -10.27 7.39
C ALA A 198 -36.44 -11.70 7.42
N GLU A 199 -35.99 -12.24 6.28
CA GLU A 199 -35.29 -13.53 6.23
C GLU A 199 -34.00 -13.52 7.05
N LEU A 200 -33.20 -12.44 6.93
CA LEU A 200 -31.95 -12.25 7.71
C LEU A 200 -32.25 -12.13 9.21
N GLN A 201 -33.27 -11.35 9.60
CA GLN A 201 -33.70 -11.25 10.99
C GLN A 201 -34.23 -12.60 11.53
N GLY A 202 -34.73 -13.47 10.64
CA GLY A 202 -35.10 -14.85 10.94
C GLY A 202 -33.92 -15.82 11.04
N GLY A 203 -32.68 -15.36 10.86
CA GLY A 203 -31.46 -16.16 10.98
C GLY A 203 -30.97 -16.81 9.68
N ALA A 204 -31.46 -16.34 8.53
CA ALA A 204 -30.93 -16.80 7.25
C ALA A 204 -29.43 -16.38 7.08
N ASP A 205 -28.67 -17.18 6.35
CA ASP A 205 -27.26 -16.89 6.06
C ASP A 205 -27.14 -15.68 5.11
N PHE A 206 -26.49 -14.63 5.59
CA PHE A 206 -26.32 -13.38 4.85
C PHE A 206 -25.58 -13.60 3.54
N ALA A 207 -24.46 -14.33 3.59
CA ALA A 207 -23.62 -14.53 2.42
C ALA A 207 -24.31 -15.37 1.34
N ALA A 208 -25.12 -16.35 1.76
CA ALA A 208 -25.94 -17.14 0.83
C ALA A 208 -27.00 -16.28 0.13
N LEU A 209 -27.69 -15.42 0.90
CA LEU A 209 -28.69 -14.50 0.33
C LEU A 209 -28.05 -13.46 -0.57
N ALA A 210 -26.89 -12.91 -0.20
CA ALA A 210 -26.14 -11.96 -1.03
C ALA A 210 -25.78 -12.59 -2.39
N ARG A 211 -25.19 -13.79 -2.40
CA ARG A 211 -24.85 -14.51 -3.64
C ARG A 211 -26.07 -14.81 -4.52
N ALA A 212 -27.22 -15.06 -3.90
CA ALA A 212 -28.43 -15.46 -4.62
C ALA A 212 -29.27 -14.28 -5.12
N ARG A 213 -29.23 -13.14 -4.42
CA ARG A 213 -30.22 -12.08 -4.61
C ARG A 213 -29.66 -10.65 -4.67
N SER A 214 -28.37 -10.45 -4.41
CA SER A 214 -27.79 -9.12 -4.52
C SER A 214 -27.60 -8.74 -5.99
N ASP A 215 -28.07 -7.55 -6.33
CA ASP A 215 -27.85 -6.94 -7.65
C ASP A 215 -26.50 -6.21 -7.73
N ASP A 216 -25.65 -6.24 -6.66
CA ASP A 216 -24.31 -5.67 -6.69
C ASP A 216 -23.29 -6.64 -7.30
N PRO A 217 -22.78 -6.37 -8.52
CA PRO A 217 -21.82 -7.25 -9.17
C PRO A 217 -20.44 -7.26 -8.48
N GLY A 218 -20.13 -6.23 -7.67
CA GLY A 218 -18.84 -6.07 -7.00
C GLY A 218 -18.67 -6.99 -5.80
N SER A 219 -19.71 -7.17 -4.98
CA SER A 219 -19.63 -7.91 -3.72
C SER A 219 -20.49 -9.15 -3.63
N ALA A 220 -21.51 -9.33 -4.49
CA ALA A 220 -22.43 -10.44 -4.41
C ALA A 220 -21.74 -11.82 -4.36
N ALA A 221 -20.74 -12.05 -5.24
CA ALA A 221 -20.00 -13.31 -5.29
C ALA A 221 -19.20 -13.59 -4.01
N GLN A 222 -18.75 -12.54 -3.31
CA GLN A 222 -18.06 -12.57 -2.04
C GLN A 222 -19.02 -12.58 -0.83
N GLY A 223 -20.32 -12.79 -1.07
CA GLY A 223 -21.35 -12.82 -0.01
C GLY A 223 -21.72 -11.44 0.52
N GLY A 224 -21.52 -10.41 -0.29
CA GLY A 224 -21.80 -9.02 0.02
C GLY A 224 -20.72 -8.30 0.83
N ASP A 225 -19.57 -8.94 1.12
CA ASP A 225 -18.47 -8.34 1.90
C ASP A 225 -17.85 -7.16 1.14
N LEU A 226 -17.81 -6.01 1.80
CA LEU A 226 -17.23 -4.76 1.27
C LEU A 226 -15.82 -4.50 1.83
N GLY A 227 -15.37 -5.36 2.77
CA GLY A 227 -14.10 -5.14 3.47
C GLY A 227 -14.15 -3.95 4.43
N TRP A 228 -12.97 -3.52 4.87
CA TRP A 228 -12.78 -2.33 5.67
C TRP A 228 -12.74 -1.08 4.79
N ALA A 229 -13.47 -0.06 5.15
CA ALA A 229 -13.48 1.21 4.44
C ALA A 229 -13.51 2.41 5.40
N PRO A 230 -12.73 3.47 5.11
CA PRO A 230 -12.82 4.73 5.82
C PRO A 230 -14.03 5.56 5.35
N ARG A 231 -14.30 6.67 6.04
CA ARG A 231 -15.29 7.66 5.57
C ARG A 231 -14.88 8.21 4.21
N GLY A 232 -15.86 8.62 3.41
CA GLY A 232 -15.69 9.17 2.07
C GLY A 232 -15.60 8.13 0.95
N VAL A 233 -15.74 6.83 1.27
CA VAL A 233 -15.78 5.74 0.27
C VAL A 233 -17.19 5.45 -0.21
N TYR A 234 -18.18 5.55 0.68
CA TYR A 234 -19.56 5.24 0.36
C TYR A 234 -20.37 6.51 0.07
N VAL A 235 -21.50 6.35 -0.62
CA VAL A 235 -22.49 7.42 -0.78
C VAL A 235 -23.11 7.78 0.58
N GLU A 236 -23.45 9.06 0.78
CA GLU A 236 -23.80 9.64 2.08
C GLU A 236 -24.83 8.84 2.89
N PRO A 237 -26.01 8.41 2.36
CA PRO A 237 -26.96 7.67 3.17
C PRO A 237 -26.43 6.30 3.65
N PHE A 238 -25.61 5.62 2.83
CA PHE A 238 -24.97 4.38 3.18
C PHE A 238 -23.88 4.60 4.23
N GLU A 239 -23.06 5.63 4.04
CA GLU A 239 -21.96 5.96 4.95
C GLU A 239 -22.48 6.33 6.34
N GLU A 240 -23.47 7.21 6.43
CA GLU A 240 -24.08 7.57 7.71
C GLU A 240 -24.63 6.34 8.46
N ALA A 241 -25.21 5.41 7.70
CA ALA A 241 -25.72 4.17 8.29
C ALA A 241 -24.59 3.34 8.89
N VAL A 242 -23.57 2.95 8.10
CA VAL A 242 -22.52 2.03 8.55
C VAL A 242 -21.70 2.59 9.72
N PHE A 243 -21.42 3.90 9.73
CA PHE A 243 -20.68 4.53 10.82
C PHE A 243 -21.51 4.84 12.07
N SER A 244 -22.86 4.65 12.03
CA SER A 244 -23.76 4.79 13.18
C SER A 244 -24.26 3.46 13.74
N MET A 245 -24.03 2.35 13.02
CA MET A 245 -24.48 1.01 13.41
C MET A 245 -23.47 0.32 14.34
N GLN A 246 -23.97 -0.63 15.13
CA GLN A 246 -23.15 -1.53 15.92
C GLN A 246 -22.89 -2.84 15.16
N PRO A 247 -21.76 -3.55 15.44
CA PRO A 247 -21.54 -4.87 14.88
C PRO A 247 -22.71 -5.84 15.12
N GLY A 248 -23.14 -6.52 14.05
CA GLY A 248 -24.30 -7.41 14.04
C GLY A 248 -25.65 -6.70 13.80
N GLU A 249 -25.69 -5.37 13.73
CA GLU A 249 -26.90 -4.63 13.39
C GLU A 249 -27.21 -4.74 11.90
N LEU A 250 -28.50 -4.97 11.59
CA LEU A 250 -29.06 -4.98 10.23
C LEU A 250 -29.87 -3.70 10.01
N ARG A 251 -29.64 -3.02 8.90
CA ARG A 251 -30.39 -1.81 8.52
C ARG A 251 -30.75 -1.81 7.04
N LEU A 252 -31.95 -1.33 6.74
CA LEU A 252 -32.41 -1.06 5.38
C LEU A 252 -32.19 0.42 5.06
N VAL A 253 -31.43 0.70 4.00
CA VAL A 253 -31.04 2.07 3.58
C VAL A 253 -31.35 2.25 2.11
N GLN A 254 -31.94 3.40 1.76
CA GLN A 254 -32.17 3.79 0.37
C GLN A 254 -31.05 4.71 -0.11
N THR A 255 -30.57 4.46 -1.33
CA THR A 255 -29.66 5.33 -2.06
C THR A 255 -30.16 5.49 -3.51
N ASP A 256 -29.43 6.23 -4.33
CA ASP A 256 -29.71 6.36 -5.77
C ASP A 256 -29.54 5.03 -6.54
N PHE A 257 -28.84 4.03 -5.96
CA PHE A 257 -28.70 2.69 -6.55
C PHE A 257 -29.85 1.76 -6.23
N GLY A 258 -30.68 2.09 -5.25
CA GLY A 258 -31.78 1.26 -4.77
C GLY A 258 -31.76 1.07 -3.25
N TRP A 259 -32.23 -0.10 -2.80
CA TRP A 259 -32.31 -0.48 -1.39
C TRP A 259 -31.13 -1.37 -1.00
N HIS A 260 -30.44 -1.01 0.06
CA HIS A 260 -29.34 -1.77 0.64
C HIS A 260 -29.77 -2.36 1.97
N ILE A 261 -29.67 -3.68 2.12
CA ILE A 261 -29.69 -4.35 3.42
C ILE A 261 -28.25 -4.43 3.88
N ILE A 262 -27.92 -3.68 4.92
CA ILE A 262 -26.56 -3.51 5.41
C ILE A 262 -26.41 -4.24 6.74
N GLU A 263 -25.28 -4.91 6.93
CA GLU A 263 -24.81 -5.39 8.22
C GLU A 263 -23.40 -4.88 8.47
N VAL A 264 -23.19 -4.23 9.61
CA VAL A 264 -21.84 -3.94 10.11
C VAL A 264 -21.30 -5.19 10.77
N THR A 265 -20.14 -5.64 10.35
CA THR A 265 -19.50 -6.84 10.91
C THR A 265 -18.46 -6.49 11.95
N GLU A 266 -17.75 -5.37 11.77
CA GLU A 266 -16.69 -4.91 12.68
C GLU A 266 -16.55 -3.37 12.64
N GLY A 267 -16.10 -2.76 13.75
CA GLY A 267 -15.88 -1.33 13.88
C GLY A 267 -17.13 -0.51 14.25
N PRO A 268 -17.18 0.82 14.04
CA PRO A 268 -16.07 1.68 13.58
C PRO A 268 -14.89 1.72 14.56
N GLU A 269 -13.69 1.69 14.04
CA GLU A 269 -12.45 1.80 14.83
C GLU A 269 -11.31 2.46 14.05
N VAL A 270 -10.38 3.10 14.75
CA VAL A 270 -9.15 3.63 14.12
C VAL A 270 -8.19 2.48 13.87
N ARG A 271 -7.83 2.29 12.61
CA ARG A 271 -6.94 1.22 12.18
C ARG A 271 -6.09 1.60 10.98
N SER A 272 -5.02 0.83 10.78
CA SER A 272 -4.16 0.94 9.60
C SER A 272 -4.88 0.52 8.33
N PHE A 273 -4.46 1.09 7.21
CA PHE A 273 -4.92 0.63 5.91
C PHE A 273 -4.31 -0.74 5.57
N THR A 274 -5.07 -1.58 4.89
CA THR A 274 -4.62 -2.89 4.40
C THR A 274 -4.70 -3.01 2.88
N ASP A 275 -5.32 -2.02 2.23
CA ASP A 275 -5.47 -1.95 0.78
C ASP A 275 -4.90 -0.63 0.27
N ARG A 276 -3.93 -0.74 -0.63
CA ARG A 276 -3.30 0.41 -1.28
C ARG A 276 -4.30 1.27 -2.06
N ALA A 277 -5.30 0.65 -2.69
CA ALA A 277 -6.30 1.38 -3.47
C ALA A 277 -7.06 2.40 -2.61
N LEU A 278 -7.27 2.10 -1.32
CA LEU A 278 -7.92 3.02 -0.38
C LEU A 278 -7.05 4.24 -0.06
N LEU A 279 -5.72 4.14 -0.17
CA LEU A 279 -4.82 5.30 0.03
C LEU A 279 -4.94 6.32 -1.10
N GLU A 280 -5.40 5.91 -2.28
CA GLU A 280 -5.60 6.79 -3.45
C GLU A 280 -6.93 7.54 -3.38
N THR A 281 -7.84 7.15 -2.49
CA THR A 281 -9.07 7.89 -2.22
C THR A 281 -8.81 9.20 -1.50
N GLN A 282 -9.77 10.12 -1.52
CA GLN A 282 -9.67 11.36 -0.74
C GLN A 282 -9.43 11.07 0.75
N ALA A 283 -10.15 10.11 1.32
CA ALA A 283 -10.00 9.72 2.71
C ALA A 283 -8.59 9.16 3.01
N GLY A 284 -8.03 8.36 2.09
CA GLY A 284 -6.67 7.87 2.20
C GLY A 284 -5.62 8.99 2.15
N GLN A 285 -5.82 9.99 1.28
CA GLN A 285 -4.96 11.17 1.18
C GLN A 285 -5.01 12.04 2.45
N GLU A 286 -6.20 12.21 3.02
CA GLU A 286 -6.39 12.92 4.29
C GLU A 286 -5.72 12.17 5.44
N ALA A 287 -5.94 10.86 5.54
CA ALA A 287 -5.31 9.99 6.53
C ALA A 287 -3.78 10.00 6.42
N PHE A 288 -3.24 9.89 5.20
CA PHE A 288 -1.81 10.00 4.93
C PHE A 288 -1.23 11.31 5.46
N SER A 289 -1.89 12.42 5.15
CA SER A 289 -1.44 13.75 5.58
C SER A 289 -1.55 13.93 7.10
N ALA A 290 -2.55 13.30 7.73
CA ALA A 290 -2.82 13.44 9.16
C ALA A 290 -2.00 12.49 10.04
N THR A 291 -1.55 11.34 9.52
CA THR A 291 -0.91 10.31 10.35
C THR A 291 0.47 9.90 9.85
N PHE A 292 0.63 9.59 8.56
CA PHE A 292 1.91 9.14 8.01
C PHE A 292 2.96 10.27 7.96
N LEU A 293 2.62 11.45 7.41
CA LEU A 293 3.58 12.56 7.33
C LEU A 293 4.07 13.04 8.70
N PRO A 294 3.23 13.18 9.73
CA PRO A 294 3.71 13.47 11.09
C PRO A 294 4.62 12.38 11.66
N TRP A 295 4.34 11.11 11.40
CA TRP A 295 5.21 10.01 11.81
C TRP A 295 6.60 10.10 11.15
N VAL A 296 6.68 10.39 9.83
CA VAL A 296 7.95 10.61 9.14
C VAL A 296 8.71 11.81 9.72
N ALA A 297 8.00 12.91 10.04
CA ALA A 297 8.60 14.08 10.67
C ALA A 297 9.17 13.77 12.06
N GLU A 298 8.55 12.88 12.82
CA GLU A 298 9.05 12.40 14.11
C GLU A 298 10.31 11.54 13.95
N LEU A 299 10.35 10.65 12.95
CA LEU A 299 11.55 9.88 12.60
C LEU A 299 12.73 10.82 12.28
N ARG A 300 12.51 11.84 11.44
CA ARG A 300 13.51 12.84 11.09
C ARG A 300 14.01 13.58 12.33
N SER A 301 13.11 14.16 13.11
CA SER A 301 13.46 14.91 14.33
C SER A 301 14.29 14.06 15.30
N SER A 302 13.93 12.79 15.46
CA SER A 302 14.66 11.86 16.31
C SER A 302 16.05 11.55 15.77
N ALA A 303 16.20 11.39 14.46
CA ALA A 303 17.47 11.13 13.80
C ALA A 303 18.39 12.35 13.84
N GLU A 304 17.86 13.57 13.65
CA GLU A 304 18.59 14.84 13.79
C GLU A 304 19.10 15.04 15.21
N ALA A 305 18.24 14.85 16.22
CA ALA A 305 18.61 14.95 17.63
C ALA A 305 19.70 13.94 18.02
N ALA A 306 19.72 12.78 17.38
CA ALA A 306 20.74 11.74 17.57
C ALA A 306 22.02 11.95 16.74
N GLY A 307 22.10 13.01 15.91
CA GLY A 307 23.24 13.28 15.01
C GLY A 307 23.43 12.21 13.93
N LYS A 308 22.34 11.55 13.51
CA LYS A 308 22.39 10.47 12.52
C LYS A 308 22.31 10.95 11.08
N ILE A 309 21.99 12.22 10.84
CA ILE A 309 21.86 12.79 9.50
C ILE A 309 23.05 13.71 9.23
N GLU A 310 23.76 13.47 8.13
CA GLU A 310 24.88 14.28 7.71
C GLU A 310 24.82 14.47 6.18
N ILE A 311 24.87 15.74 5.72
CA ILE A 311 25.03 16.09 4.31
C ILE A 311 26.52 16.23 4.02
N LEU A 312 27.03 15.44 3.05
CA LEU A 312 28.45 15.28 2.80
C LEU A 312 28.98 16.17 1.67
N VAL A 313 28.08 16.85 0.95
CA VAL A 313 28.40 17.68 -0.22
C VAL A 313 27.77 19.06 -0.13
N ASP A 314 28.32 20.02 -0.86
CA ASP A 314 27.60 21.27 -1.11
C ASP A 314 26.47 21.01 -2.12
N VAL A 315 25.24 21.07 -1.63
CA VAL A 315 24.03 20.77 -2.42
C VAL A 315 23.91 21.64 -3.68
N ALA A 316 24.38 22.90 -3.62
CA ALA A 316 24.36 23.79 -4.79
C ALA A 316 25.22 23.29 -5.94
N THR A 317 26.23 22.44 -5.68
CA THR A 317 27.10 21.87 -6.72
C THR A 317 26.48 20.69 -7.46
N LEU A 318 25.41 20.06 -6.90
CA LEU A 318 24.78 18.87 -7.48
C LEU A 318 24.07 19.13 -8.82
N THR A 319 23.70 20.38 -9.09
CA THR A 319 22.97 20.79 -10.31
C THR A 319 23.83 21.53 -11.33
N GLN A 320 25.13 21.67 -11.06
CA GLN A 320 26.08 22.38 -11.94
C GLN A 320 26.75 21.38 -12.90
N GLN A 321 26.01 20.80 -13.84
CA GLN A 321 26.57 20.05 -14.97
C GLN A 321 26.08 20.61 -16.29
#